data_5e3a5caa80e49f159e37b3d331c9c67e
#
_entry.id   5e3a5caa80e49f159e37b3d331c9c67e
#
_cell.length_a   1.000
_cell.length_b   1.000
_cell.length_c   1.000
_cell.angle_alpha   90.00
_cell.angle_beta   90.00
_cell.angle_gamma   90.00
#
_symmetry.space_group_name_H-M   'P 1'
#
loop_
_entity.id
_entity.type
_entity.pdbx_description
1 polymer ?
#
loop_
_entity_poly.entity_id
_entity_poly.type
_entity_poly.pdbx_seq_one_letter_code
_entity_poly.pdbx_strand_id
1 'polypeptide(L)'
;MSSPAMARAARRHGENAEEQVAMKHWRIEQMDWDRFDPRRVDPDIVPLVKAASVVERNGLDYACYLKNVFADDPDFSQAADNWAQEEVQHGDALGRWAMLADPSWDYMAAFDRYRQSYRLDLDVDASIRGSRTGELIARCMVETGTSSFYTALADATDEPVLKAICRQIAADEYRHFKLFYDHMRRYLRREHLGVWQRTRIALGRVTESEDDELASAFHTTNEPSTVPYDHKRCIAAYMSRALRFYQPRHAVRVTGMILKTIGWTPHGRLHALIARGVYHLIMMRQRQFARVMAAA
;
A
#
# COMPACT_ATOMS: atom_id res chain seq x y z
N MET A 1 -3.54 33.00 -39.69
CA MET A 1 -3.18 33.83 -38.51
C MET A 1 -4.23 33.53 -37.42
N SER A 2 -3.84 32.74 -36.42
CA SER A 2 -4.75 32.35 -35.32
C SER A 2 -4.94 33.53 -34.37
N SER A 3 -6.20 33.83 -34.04
CA SER A 3 -6.58 34.97 -33.19
C SER A 3 -5.96 34.85 -31.78
N PRO A 4 -5.44 35.96 -31.19
CA PRO A 4 -4.93 36.00 -29.83
C PRO A 4 -5.91 35.52 -28.75
N ALA A 5 -7.21 35.53 -29.03
CA ALA A 5 -8.27 35.04 -28.15
C ALA A 5 -8.26 33.50 -28.00
N MET A 6 -7.96 32.77 -29.09
CA MET A 6 -7.84 31.29 -29.05
C MET A 6 -6.61 30.83 -28.27
N ALA A 7 -5.48 31.53 -28.37
CA ALA A 7 -4.28 31.21 -27.61
C ALA A 7 -4.46 31.46 -26.08
N ARG A 8 -5.22 32.50 -25.70
CA ARG A 8 -5.58 32.76 -24.30
C ARG A 8 -6.55 31.73 -23.73
N ALA A 9 -7.52 31.25 -24.52
CA ALA A 9 -8.48 30.22 -24.09
C ALA A 9 -7.78 28.88 -23.90
N ALA A 10 -6.84 28.49 -24.77
CA ALA A 10 -6.07 27.27 -24.65
C ALA A 10 -5.13 27.30 -23.43
N ARG A 11 -4.48 28.43 -23.11
CA ARG A 11 -3.67 28.58 -21.89
C ARG A 11 -4.50 28.48 -20.62
N ARG A 12 -5.67 29.13 -20.56
CA ARG A 12 -6.57 29.03 -19.39
C ARG A 12 -7.14 27.63 -19.19
N HIS A 13 -7.34 26.85 -20.26
CA HIS A 13 -7.75 25.44 -20.13
C HIS A 13 -6.60 24.55 -19.66
N GLY A 14 -5.35 24.81 -20.08
CA GLY A 14 -4.16 24.12 -19.58
C GLY A 14 -3.90 24.42 -18.10
N GLU A 15 -3.89 25.70 -17.74
CA GLU A 15 -3.70 26.16 -16.36
C GLU A 15 -4.80 25.64 -15.41
N ASN A 16 -6.07 25.64 -15.84
CA ASN A 16 -7.17 25.07 -15.06
C ASN A 16 -7.11 23.54 -14.95
N ALA A 17 -6.58 22.84 -15.97
CA ALA A 17 -6.40 21.41 -15.92
C ALA A 17 -5.23 21.00 -15.01
N GLU A 18 -4.11 21.75 -15.06
CA GLU A 18 -2.98 21.55 -14.16
C GLU A 18 -3.34 21.93 -12.72
N GLU A 19 -4.10 23.00 -12.50
CA GLU A 19 -4.60 23.41 -11.19
C GLU A 19 -5.65 22.41 -10.63
N GLN A 20 -6.52 21.82 -11.49
CA GLN A 20 -7.45 20.77 -11.09
C GLN A 20 -6.78 19.43 -10.84
N VAL A 21 -5.66 19.13 -11.50
CA VAL A 21 -4.82 17.96 -11.20
C VAL A 21 -4.07 18.19 -9.88
N ALA A 22 -3.53 19.41 -9.66
CA ALA A 22 -2.86 19.78 -8.40
C ALA A 22 -3.79 19.79 -7.18
N MET A 23 -5.10 20.03 -7.36
CA MET A 23 -6.11 19.96 -6.29
C MET A 23 -6.51 18.52 -5.91
N LYS A 24 -6.04 17.52 -6.62
CA LYS A 24 -6.40 16.10 -6.41
C LYS A 24 -5.47 15.36 -5.47
N HIS A 25 -4.27 15.89 -5.22
CA HIS A 25 -3.25 15.28 -4.38
C HIS A 25 -2.97 16.16 -3.16
N TRP A 26 -3.10 15.55 -1.97
CA TRP A 26 -2.68 16.21 -0.73
C TRP A 26 -1.16 16.33 -0.66
N ARG A 27 -0.66 17.20 0.19
CA ARG A 27 0.77 17.38 0.45
C ARG A 27 1.04 17.30 1.95
N ILE A 28 2.22 16.84 2.32
CA ILE A 28 2.64 16.73 3.73
C ILE A 28 2.55 18.07 4.46
N GLU A 29 2.86 19.18 3.77
CA GLU A 29 2.81 20.54 4.32
C GLU A 29 1.39 21.00 4.62
N GLN A 30 0.37 20.41 4.00
CA GLN A 30 -1.04 20.72 4.22
C GLN A 30 -1.64 19.97 5.40
N MET A 31 -0.90 19.01 5.98
CA MET A 31 -1.35 18.31 7.17
C MET A 31 -1.28 19.24 8.40
N ASP A 32 -2.32 19.23 9.20
CA ASP A 32 -2.43 20.03 10.42
C ASP A 32 -1.62 19.38 11.57
N TRP A 33 -0.29 19.49 11.48
CA TRP A 33 0.65 18.88 12.42
C TRP A 33 0.52 19.40 13.84
N ASP A 34 0.02 20.63 14.02
CA ASP A 34 -0.17 21.25 15.33
C ASP A 34 -1.29 20.57 16.14
N ARG A 35 -2.13 19.76 15.48
CA ARG A 35 -3.16 18.94 16.13
C ARG A 35 -2.65 17.62 16.70
N PHE A 36 -1.37 17.32 16.57
CA PHE A 36 -0.80 16.10 17.15
C PHE A 36 -1.00 16.08 18.67
N ASP A 37 -1.62 15.01 19.18
CA ASP A 37 -1.87 14.82 20.62
C ASP A 37 -1.22 13.52 21.11
N PRO A 38 -0.06 13.58 21.78
CA PRO A 38 0.65 12.39 22.27
C PRO A 38 -0.17 11.54 23.25
N ARG A 39 -1.17 12.12 23.91
CA ARG A 39 -2.04 11.40 24.85
C ARG A 39 -3.04 10.47 24.14
N ARG A 40 -3.22 10.63 22.84
CA ARG A 40 -4.11 9.83 21.98
C ARG A 40 -3.36 8.80 21.12
N VAL A 41 -2.05 8.76 21.25
CA VAL A 41 -1.24 7.77 20.53
C VAL A 41 -1.46 6.38 21.13
N ASP A 42 -1.97 5.45 20.31
CA ASP A 42 -2.02 4.03 20.69
C ASP A 42 -0.63 3.41 20.53
N PRO A 43 -0.01 2.90 21.61
CA PRO A 43 1.34 2.34 21.56
C PRO A 43 1.47 1.10 20.66
N ASP A 44 0.39 0.39 20.38
CA ASP A 44 0.39 -0.73 19.46
C ASP A 44 0.35 -0.31 17.97
N ILE A 45 -0.05 0.93 17.69
CA ILE A 45 -0.05 1.50 16.33
C ILE A 45 1.34 2.00 15.94
N VAL A 46 2.11 2.57 16.87
CA VAL A 46 3.44 3.16 16.59
C VAL A 46 4.37 2.19 15.84
N PRO A 47 4.55 0.93 16.29
CA PRO A 47 5.40 -0.03 15.58
C PRO A 47 4.94 -0.35 14.16
N LEU A 48 3.62 -0.34 13.92
CA LEU A 48 3.05 -0.56 12.59
C LEU A 48 3.35 0.60 11.66
N VAL A 49 3.17 1.84 12.14
CA VAL A 49 3.41 3.06 11.35
C VAL A 49 4.90 3.19 11.02
N LYS A 50 5.80 2.88 11.96
CA LYS A 50 7.24 2.83 11.71
C LYS A 50 7.59 1.86 10.58
N ALA A 51 7.08 0.62 10.64
CA ALA A 51 7.32 -0.38 9.61
C ALA A 51 6.71 0.03 8.26
N ALA A 52 5.46 0.51 8.26
CA ALA A 52 4.80 0.98 7.05
C ALA A 52 5.55 2.13 6.39
N SER A 53 6.09 3.08 7.16
CA SER A 53 6.77 4.25 6.61
C SER A 53 7.98 3.90 5.74
N VAL A 54 8.75 2.89 6.08
CA VAL A 54 9.93 2.48 5.30
C VAL A 54 9.54 1.63 4.09
N VAL A 55 8.46 0.85 4.17
CA VAL A 55 7.92 0.09 3.02
C VAL A 55 7.39 1.06 1.96
N GLU A 56 6.53 2.00 2.35
CA GLU A 56 5.98 3.02 1.44
C GLU A 56 7.09 3.84 0.77
N ARG A 57 8.05 4.31 1.56
CA ARG A 57 9.17 5.10 1.01
C ARG A 57 10.00 4.34 -0.04
N ASN A 58 9.99 3.02 -0.03
CA ASN A 58 10.69 2.19 -1.01
C ASN A 58 9.98 2.10 -2.38
N GLY A 59 8.91 2.84 -2.59
CA GLY A 59 8.14 2.87 -3.83
C GLY A 59 8.98 3.11 -5.10
N LEU A 60 10.11 3.86 -4.99
CA LEU A 60 11.01 4.12 -6.12
C LEU A 60 11.68 2.83 -6.64
N ASP A 61 12.09 1.91 -5.77
CA ASP A 61 12.67 0.62 -6.18
C ASP A 61 11.61 -0.22 -6.89
N TYR A 62 10.36 -0.22 -6.38
CA TYR A 62 9.24 -0.89 -7.05
C TYR A 62 8.90 -0.28 -8.41
N ALA A 63 8.94 1.04 -8.55
CA ALA A 63 8.75 1.68 -9.86
C ALA A 63 9.86 1.29 -10.84
N CYS A 64 11.11 1.22 -10.37
CA CYS A 64 12.23 0.76 -11.18
C CYS A 64 11.99 -0.68 -11.69
N TYR A 65 11.65 -1.61 -10.79
CA TYR A 65 11.26 -2.98 -11.15
C TYR A 65 10.14 -3.02 -12.19
N LEU A 66 9.06 -2.29 -11.94
CA LEU A 66 7.91 -2.25 -12.85
C LEU A 66 8.29 -1.69 -14.23
N LYS A 67 9.10 -0.64 -14.29
CA LYS A 67 9.56 -0.06 -15.55
C LYS A 67 10.42 -1.02 -16.35
N ASN A 68 11.21 -1.87 -15.70
CA ASN A 68 11.98 -2.91 -16.37
C ASN A 68 11.07 -4.00 -16.95
N VAL A 69 10.08 -4.47 -16.19
CA VAL A 69 9.06 -5.43 -16.69
C VAL A 69 8.23 -4.88 -17.85
N PHE A 70 7.99 -3.57 -17.88
CA PHE A 70 7.13 -2.88 -18.86
C PHE A 70 7.93 -1.92 -19.75
N ALA A 71 9.19 -2.23 -20.06
CA ALA A 71 10.14 -1.33 -20.72
C ALA A 71 9.68 -0.75 -22.07
N ASP A 72 8.80 -1.44 -22.81
CA ASP A 72 8.22 -1.00 -24.07
C ASP A 72 6.89 -0.24 -23.92
N ASP A 73 6.50 0.14 -22.69
CA ASP A 73 5.26 0.85 -22.38
C ASP A 73 5.54 2.20 -21.69
N PRO A 74 5.80 3.26 -22.45
CA PRO A 74 6.11 4.57 -21.90
C PRO A 74 4.97 5.17 -21.07
N ASP A 75 3.71 4.90 -21.43
CA ASP A 75 2.55 5.38 -20.68
C ASP A 75 2.49 4.75 -19.28
N PHE A 76 2.77 3.44 -19.20
CA PHE A 76 2.84 2.76 -17.92
C PHE A 76 4.07 3.21 -17.11
N SER A 77 5.22 3.40 -17.75
CA SER A 77 6.42 3.89 -17.09
C SER A 77 6.19 5.24 -16.43
N GLN A 78 5.54 6.19 -17.12
CA GLN A 78 5.20 7.49 -16.53
C GLN A 78 4.20 7.35 -15.38
N ALA A 79 3.22 6.45 -15.51
CA ALA A 79 2.26 6.19 -14.44
C ALA A 79 2.94 5.58 -13.20
N ALA A 80 3.91 4.68 -13.37
CA ALA A 80 4.70 4.09 -12.30
C ALA A 80 5.58 5.12 -11.59
N ASP A 81 6.19 6.06 -12.34
CA ASP A 81 6.96 7.15 -11.74
C ASP A 81 6.08 8.08 -10.88
N ASN A 82 4.89 8.43 -11.36
CA ASN A 82 3.95 9.25 -10.60
C ASN A 82 3.45 8.53 -9.34
N TRP A 83 3.11 7.25 -9.47
CA TRP A 83 2.74 6.39 -8.35
C TRP A 83 3.84 6.35 -7.29
N ALA A 84 5.08 6.12 -7.67
CA ALA A 84 6.20 6.04 -6.73
C ALA A 84 6.44 7.35 -5.95
N GLN A 85 6.18 8.51 -6.55
CA GLN A 85 6.28 9.80 -5.84
C GLN A 85 5.21 9.91 -4.73
N GLU A 86 4.00 9.39 -4.98
CA GLU A 86 2.95 9.34 -3.98
C GLU A 86 3.34 8.38 -2.83
N GLU A 87 3.91 7.20 -3.14
CA GLU A 87 4.40 6.24 -2.13
C GLU A 87 5.50 6.85 -1.23
N VAL A 88 6.46 7.57 -1.83
CA VAL A 88 7.47 8.29 -1.06
C VAL A 88 6.83 9.30 -0.12
N GLN A 89 5.82 10.05 -0.58
CA GLN A 89 5.08 10.99 0.26
C GLN A 89 4.34 10.28 1.40
N HIS A 90 3.74 9.11 1.14
CA HIS A 90 3.09 8.27 2.17
C HIS A 90 4.11 7.90 3.26
N GLY A 91 5.26 7.37 2.84
CA GLY A 91 6.34 7.01 3.75
C GLY A 91 6.83 8.19 4.59
N ASP A 92 7.03 9.36 3.97
CA ASP A 92 7.51 10.56 4.65
C ASP A 92 6.48 11.12 5.65
N ALA A 93 5.19 11.08 5.32
CA ALA A 93 4.13 11.50 6.24
C ALA A 93 4.04 10.57 7.46
N LEU A 94 4.07 9.26 7.24
CA LEU A 94 4.07 8.25 8.31
C LEU A 94 5.33 8.35 9.16
N GLY A 95 6.50 8.51 8.53
CA GLY A 95 7.79 8.67 9.23
C GLY A 95 7.80 9.92 10.11
N ARG A 96 7.32 11.07 9.60
CA ARG A 96 7.19 12.29 10.38
C ARG A 96 6.26 12.12 11.58
N TRP A 97 5.10 11.48 11.39
CA TRP A 97 4.21 11.18 12.50
C TRP A 97 4.85 10.26 13.52
N ALA A 98 5.55 9.21 13.08
CA ALA A 98 6.22 8.27 13.98
C ALA A 98 7.31 8.93 14.83
N MET A 99 8.06 9.90 14.28
CA MET A 99 9.03 10.69 15.04
C MET A 99 8.36 11.63 16.08
N LEU A 100 7.14 12.10 15.82
CA LEU A 100 6.37 12.84 16.85
C LEU A 100 5.89 11.91 17.97
N ALA A 101 5.48 10.68 17.61
CA ALA A 101 5.02 9.68 18.57
C ALA A 101 6.15 9.04 19.38
N ASP A 102 7.33 8.93 18.79
CA ASP A 102 8.56 8.44 19.42
C ASP A 102 9.75 9.34 19.03
N PRO A 103 10.02 10.40 19.80
CA PRO A 103 11.12 11.34 19.52
C PRO A 103 12.53 10.74 19.60
N SER A 104 12.67 9.52 20.13
CA SER A 104 13.95 8.81 20.17
C SER A 104 14.24 8.05 18.86
N TRP A 105 13.25 7.93 17.97
CA TRP A 105 13.36 7.17 16.73
C TRP A 105 13.78 8.06 15.57
N ASP A 106 14.78 7.59 14.80
CA ASP A 106 15.27 8.26 13.59
C ASP A 106 14.73 7.53 12.35
N TYR A 107 13.86 8.20 11.61
CA TYR A 107 13.22 7.67 10.41
C TYR A 107 14.22 7.36 9.30
N MET A 108 15.16 8.27 9.02
CA MET A 108 16.10 8.08 7.92
C MET A 108 17.12 6.99 8.25
N ALA A 109 17.61 6.93 9.48
CA ALA A 109 18.48 5.85 9.92
C ALA A 109 17.76 4.48 9.88
N ALA A 110 16.46 4.43 10.19
CA ALA A 110 15.65 3.22 10.07
C ALA A 110 15.44 2.81 8.59
N PHE A 111 15.20 3.75 7.70
CA PHE A 111 15.08 3.51 6.27
C PHE A 111 16.38 2.99 5.66
N ASP A 112 17.53 3.55 6.05
CA ASP A 112 18.83 3.07 5.60
C ASP A 112 19.09 1.63 6.06
N ARG A 113 18.75 1.28 7.31
CA ARG A 113 18.83 -0.11 7.79
C ARG A 113 17.91 -1.05 7.01
N TYR A 114 16.69 -0.61 6.73
CA TYR A 114 15.75 -1.38 5.94
C TYR A 114 16.27 -1.66 4.53
N ARG A 115 16.79 -0.67 3.81
CA ARG A 115 17.39 -0.85 2.48
C ARG A 115 18.64 -1.74 2.46
N GLN A 116 19.35 -1.87 3.57
CA GLN A 116 20.47 -2.81 3.70
C GLN A 116 20.00 -4.25 3.92
N SER A 117 18.87 -4.44 4.60
CA SER A 117 18.34 -5.75 4.98
C SER A 117 17.39 -6.36 3.95
N TYR A 118 16.67 -5.53 3.22
CA TYR A 118 15.74 -5.93 2.17
C TYR A 118 16.07 -5.24 0.84
N ARG A 119 16.20 -6.04 -0.22
CA ARG A 119 16.47 -5.53 -1.56
C ARG A 119 15.58 -6.25 -2.56
N LEU A 120 14.92 -5.45 -3.40
CA LEU A 120 14.22 -5.94 -4.57
C LEU A 120 15.25 -6.26 -5.67
N ASP A 121 15.08 -7.37 -6.36
CA ASP A 121 15.85 -7.64 -7.58
C ASP A 121 15.34 -6.71 -8.70
N LEU A 122 16.19 -5.78 -9.10
CA LEU A 122 15.86 -4.79 -10.12
C LEU A 122 16.36 -5.20 -11.52
N ASP A 123 17.28 -6.17 -11.61
CA ASP A 123 17.84 -6.62 -12.89
C ASP A 123 16.95 -7.69 -13.52
N VAL A 124 15.76 -7.27 -13.93
CA VAL A 124 14.73 -8.13 -14.51
C VAL A 124 14.22 -7.56 -15.83
N ASP A 125 13.93 -8.45 -16.78
CA ASP A 125 13.29 -8.13 -18.07
C ASP A 125 11.87 -8.69 -18.21
N ALA A 126 11.46 -9.49 -17.23
CA ALA A 126 10.15 -10.14 -17.21
C ALA A 126 9.58 -10.25 -15.79
N SER A 127 8.27 -10.31 -15.69
CA SER A 127 7.59 -10.49 -14.41
C SER A 127 7.80 -11.91 -13.84
N ILE A 128 8.12 -11.99 -12.56
CA ILE A 128 8.15 -13.24 -11.79
C ILE A 128 6.77 -13.92 -11.71
N ARG A 129 5.70 -13.22 -12.09
CA ARG A 129 4.31 -13.73 -12.16
C ARG A 129 4.01 -14.41 -13.49
N GLY A 130 4.99 -14.54 -14.38
CA GLY A 130 4.91 -15.22 -15.68
C GLY A 130 4.21 -14.40 -16.78
N SER A 131 3.67 -13.20 -16.47
CA SER A 131 3.07 -12.31 -17.45
C SER A 131 2.89 -10.90 -16.88
N ARG A 132 2.73 -9.90 -17.76
CA ARG A 132 2.45 -8.50 -17.36
C ARG A 132 1.06 -8.38 -16.70
N THR A 133 0.07 -9.10 -17.21
CA THR A 133 -1.25 -9.19 -16.52
C THR A 133 -1.10 -9.76 -15.12
N GLY A 134 -0.27 -10.79 -14.95
CA GLY A 134 0.00 -11.41 -13.65
C GLY A 134 0.64 -10.43 -12.67
N GLU A 135 1.62 -9.63 -13.13
CA GLU A 135 2.25 -8.58 -12.32
C GLU A 135 1.23 -7.55 -11.85
N LEU A 136 0.39 -7.06 -12.77
CA LEU A 136 -0.62 -6.06 -12.43
C LEU A 136 -1.74 -6.61 -11.52
N ILE A 137 -2.06 -7.92 -11.61
CA ILE A 137 -2.92 -8.59 -10.63
C ILE A 137 -2.26 -8.55 -9.24
N ALA A 138 -0.96 -8.86 -9.15
CA ALA A 138 -0.24 -8.80 -7.88
C ALA A 138 -0.22 -7.38 -7.30
N ARG A 139 0.01 -6.35 -8.14
CA ARG A 139 -0.10 -4.94 -7.72
C ARG A 139 -1.50 -4.61 -7.21
N CYS A 140 -2.57 -4.98 -7.92
CA CYS A 140 -3.94 -4.81 -7.43
C CYS A 140 -4.17 -5.45 -6.05
N MET A 141 -3.52 -6.58 -5.74
CA MET A 141 -3.61 -7.21 -4.42
C MET A 141 -2.89 -6.40 -3.35
N VAL A 142 -1.72 -5.83 -3.66
CA VAL A 142 -1.00 -4.93 -2.76
C VAL A 142 -1.87 -3.74 -2.41
N GLU A 143 -2.35 -2.99 -3.41
CA GLU A 143 -3.16 -1.79 -3.21
C GLU A 143 -4.49 -2.08 -2.49
N THR A 144 -5.04 -3.29 -2.66
CA THR A 144 -6.21 -3.75 -1.89
C THR A 144 -5.84 -3.92 -0.41
N GLY A 145 -4.67 -4.49 -0.13
CA GLY A 145 -4.15 -4.67 1.23
C GLY A 145 -3.89 -3.34 1.91
N THR A 146 -3.10 -2.45 1.29
CA THR A 146 -2.72 -1.15 1.84
C THR A 146 -3.92 -0.22 2.02
N SER A 147 -4.80 -0.10 1.01
CA SER A 147 -6.04 0.67 1.13
C SER A 147 -6.90 0.22 2.31
N SER A 148 -7.02 -1.09 2.55
CA SER A 148 -7.80 -1.62 3.67
C SER A 148 -7.11 -1.43 5.02
N PHE A 149 -5.79 -1.59 5.06
CA PHE A 149 -4.98 -1.39 6.25
C PHE A 149 -5.06 0.05 6.75
N TYR A 150 -4.82 1.04 5.88
CA TYR A 150 -4.94 2.45 6.27
C TYR A 150 -6.39 2.86 6.59
N THR A 151 -7.38 2.27 5.92
CA THR A 151 -8.79 2.47 6.34
C THR A 151 -9.02 1.94 7.75
N ALA A 152 -8.51 0.75 8.08
CA ALA A 152 -8.67 0.16 9.40
C ALA A 152 -7.94 0.95 10.49
N LEU A 153 -6.72 1.46 10.21
CA LEU A 153 -5.98 2.33 11.13
C LEU A 153 -6.70 3.67 11.33
N ALA A 154 -7.21 4.31 10.27
CA ALA A 154 -7.97 5.55 10.36
C ALA A 154 -9.23 5.40 11.21
N ASP A 155 -9.87 4.23 11.15
CA ASP A 155 -11.06 3.92 11.95
C ASP A 155 -10.73 3.62 13.42
N ALA A 156 -9.53 3.09 13.69
CA ALA A 156 -9.09 2.65 15.01
C ALA A 156 -8.39 3.76 15.82
N THR A 157 -7.60 4.61 15.18
CA THR A 157 -6.87 5.65 15.89
C THR A 157 -7.76 6.82 16.29
N ASP A 158 -7.55 7.34 17.52
CA ASP A 158 -8.14 8.59 18.00
C ASP A 158 -7.20 9.79 17.82
N GLU A 159 -5.92 9.54 17.46
CA GLU A 159 -4.96 10.60 17.22
C GLU A 159 -5.29 11.30 15.88
N PRO A 160 -5.59 12.63 15.91
CA PRO A 160 -6.21 13.31 14.77
C PRO A 160 -5.31 13.42 13.53
N VAL A 161 -4.00 13.57 13.71
CA VAL A 161 -3.05 13.71 12.60
C VAL A 161 -2.89 12.36 11.90
N LEU A 162 -2.65 11.29 12.65
CA LEU A 162 -2.56 9.95 12.06
C LEU A 162 -3.86 9.56 11.35
N LYS A 163 -5.01 9.87 11.96
CA LYS A 163 -6.31 9.63 11.34
C LYS A 163 -6.44 10.33 9.98
N ALA A 164 -5.99 11.56 9.90
CA ALA A 164 -6.02 12.32 8.65
C ALA A 164 -5.06 11.74 7.61
N ILE A 165 -3.81 11.44 7.99
CA ILE A 165 -2.81 10.79 7.12
C ILE A 165 -3.37 9.47 6.57
N CYS A 166 -3.82 8.58 7.44
CA CYS A 166 -4.33 7.27 7.02
C CYS A 166 -5.54 7.37 6.07
N ARG A 167 -6.40 8.38 6.24
CA ARG A 167 -7.52 8.62 5.31
C ARG A 167 -7.04 9.07 3.93
N GLN A 168 -6.04 9.93 3.87
CA GLN A 168 -5.47 10.38 2.61
C GLN A 168 -4.78 9.21 1.89
N ILE A 169 -3.90 8.49 2.58
CA ILE A 169 -3.24 7.32 2.01
C ILE A 169 -4.26 6.28 1.54
N ALA A 170 -5.26 5.93 2.36
CA ALA A 170 -6.29 4.96 1.95
C ALA A 170 -7.05 5.37 0.67
N ALA A 171 -7.24 6.67 0.44
CA ALA A 171 -7.86 7.19 -0.78
C ALA A 171 -6.90 7.09 -1.97
N ASP A 172 -5.61 7.36 -1.76
CA ASP A 172 -4.57 7.22 -2.78
C ASP A 172 -4.41 5.76 -3.20
N GLU A 173 -4.30 4.83 -2.24
CA GLU A 173 -4.21 3.39 -2.49
C GLU A 173 -5.39 2.86 -3.31
N TYR A 174 -6.58 3.42 -3.11
CA TYR A 174 -7.72 3.08 -3.96
C TYR A 174 -7.58 3.63 -5.38
N ARG A 175 -6.95 4.79 -5.58
CA ARG A 175 -6.60 5.32 -6.90
C ARG A 175 -5.49 4.49 -7.56
N HIS A 176 -4.47 4.08 -6.80
CA HIS A 176 -3.42 3.17 -7.24
C HIS A 176 -3.99 1.81 -7.68
N PHE A 177 -4.92 1.24 -6.89
CA PHE A 177 -5.65 0.06 -7.33
C PHE A 177 -6.33 0.27 -8.67
N LYS A 178 -7.01 1.42 -8.87
CA LYS A 178 -7.67 1.73 -10.13
C LYS A 178 -6.67 1.88 -11.28
N LEU A 179 -5.55 2.53 -11.05
CA LEU A 179 -4.44 2.66 -11.99
C LEU A 179 -3.98 1.29 -12.49
N PHE A 180 -3.54 0.43 -11.57
CA PHE A 180 -3.06 -0.91 -11.92
C PHE A 180 -4.14 -1.80 -12.52
N TYR A 181 -5.37 -1.68 -12.06
CA TYR A 181 -6.50 -2.42 -12.62
C TYR A 181 -6.82 -2.01 -14.07
N ASP A 182 -6.77 -0.73 -14.40
CA ASP A 182 -7.02 -0.26 -15.77
C ASP A 182 -5.90 -0.73 -16.72
N HIS A 183 -4.64 -0.67 -16.30
CA HIS A 183 -3.53 -1.25 -17.05
C HIS A 183 -3.61 -2.78 -17.14
N MET A 184 -3.96 -3.48 -16.05
CA MET A 184 -4.21 -4.93 -16.05
C MET A 184 -5.23 -5.32 -17.11
N ARG A 185 -6.35 -4.61 -17.21
CA ARG A 185 -7.37 -4.87 -18.23
C ARG A 185 -6.84 -4.68 -19.65
N ARG A 186 -5.91 -3.74 -19.87
CA ARG A 186 -5.27 -3.51 -21.18
C ARG A 186 -4.41 -4.71 -21.59
N TYR A 187 -3.59 -5.23 -20.68
CA TYR A 187 -2.75 -6.42 -20.93
C TYR A 187 -3.57 -7.71 -21.00
N LEU A 188 -4.60 -7.86 -20.15
CA LEU A 188 -5.49 -9.01 -20.16
C LEU A 188 -6.16 -9.25 -21.51
N ARG A 189 -6.46 -8.19 -22.28
CA ARG A 189 -6.99 -8.32 -23.65
C ARG A 189 -6.00 -8.90 -24.64
N ARG A 190 -4.70 -8.87 -24.35
CA ARG A 190 -3.63 -9.40 -25.19
C ARG A 190 -3.19 -10.79 -24.74
N GLU A 191 -3.09 -10.99 -23.43
CA GLU A 191 -2.54 -12.21 -22.82
C GLU A 191 -3.60 -13.27 -22.49
N HIS A 192 -4.88 -12.89 -22.47
CA HIS A 192 -6.04 -13.78 -22.33
C HIS A 192 -6.01 -14.71 -21.08
N LEU A 193 -5.47 -14.26 -19.94
CA LEU A 193 -5.46 -15.07 -18.71
C LEU A 193 -6.87 -15.43 -18.25
N GLY A 194 -7.14 -16.72 -18.10
CA GLY A 194 -8.41 -17.23 -17.58
C GLY A 194 -8.65 -16.87 -16.10
N VAL A 195 -9.91 -16.98 -15.65
CA VAL A 195 -10.29 -16.68 -14.26
C VAL A 195 -9.48 -17.49 -13.25
N TRP A 196 -9.25 -18.78 -13.51
CA TRP A 196 -8.46 -19.65 -12.62
C TRP A 196 -7.00 -19.22 -12.49
N GLN A 197 -6.36 -18.80 -13.59
CA GLN A 197 -5.00 -18.30 -13.56
C GLN A 197 -4.93 -17.00 -12.75
N ARG A 198 -5.86 -16.07 -12.97
CA ARG A 198 -5.97 -14.80 -12.21
C ARG A 198 -6.20 -15.07 -10.73
N THR A 199 -7.09 -16.02 -10.40
CA THR A 199 -7.34 -16.41 -9.00
C THR A 199 -6.09 -16.98 -8.34
N ARG A 200 -5.35 -17.86 -9.04
CA ARG A 200 -4.11 -18.44 -8.52
C ARG A 200 -3.06 -17.35 -8.22
N ILE A 201 -2.89 -16.39 -9.13
CA ILE A 201 -1.93 -15.29 -8.95
C ILE A 201 -2.35 -14.42 -7.76
N ALA A 202 -3.64 -14.04 -7.69
CA ALA A 202 -4.16 -13.21 -6.60
C ALA A 202 -4.00 -13.89 -5.23
N LEU A 203 -4.33 -15.18 -5.11
CA LEU A 203 -4.15 -15.94 -3.88
C LEU A 203 -2.67 -16.12 -3.53
N GLY A 204 -1.80 -16.37 -4.52
CA GLY A 204 -0.36 -16.42 -4.33
C GLY A 204 0.15 -15.12 -3.68
N ARG A 205 -0.21 -13.95 -4.24
CA ARG A 205 0.23 -12.66 -3.67
C ARG A 205 -0.32 -12.40 -2.26
N VAL A 206 -1.54 -12.85 -1.96
CA VAL A 206 -2.09 -12.73 -0.60
C VAL A 206 -1.29 -13.57 0.40
N THR A 207 -0.83 -14.78 0.00
CA THR A 207 0.02 -15.61 0.88
C THR A 207 1.43 -15.04 1.06
N GLU A 208 1.93 -14.33 0.07
CA GLU A 208 3.22 -13.62 0.13
C GLU A 208 3.18 -12.32 0.96
N SER A 209 2.00 -11.87 1.42
CA SER A 209 1.92 -10.71 2.33
C SER A 209 2.61 -10.95 3.69
N GLU A 210 3.03 -12.19 3.97
CA GLU A 210 3.82 -12.58 5.13
C GLU A 210 5.30 -12.81 4.74
N ASP A 211 5.76 -12.15 3.69
CA ASP A 211 7.12 -12.25 3.17
C ASP A 211 8.16 -11.50 4.02
N ASP A 212 9.41 -11.58 3.59
CA ASP A 212 10.55 -10.95 4.26
C ASP A 212 10.47 -9.42 4.30
N GLU A 213 9.71 -8.78 3.41
CA GLU A 213 9.61 -7.33 3.37
C GLU A 213 9.03 -6.75 4.65
N LEU A 214 7.83 -7.19 5.04
CA LEU A 214 7.17 -6.70 6.26
C LEU A 214 7.91 -7.13 7.53
N ALA A 215 8.45 -8.34 7.56
CA ALA A 215 9.24 -8.82 8.69
C ALA A 215 10.53 -8.01 8.86
N SER A 216 11.25 -7.74 7.76
CA SER A 216 12.45 -6.92 7.73
C SER A 216 12.15 -5.46 8.10
N ALA A 217 11.08 -4.88 7.55
CA ALA A 217 10.63 -3.55 7.90
C ALA A 217 10.31 -3.42 9.40
N PHE A 218 9.59 -4.40 9.96
CA PHE A 218 9.29 -4.40 11.40
C PHE A 218 10.55 -4.50 12.24
N HIS A 219 11.47 -5.42 11.90
CA HIS A 219 12.73 -5.60 12.60
C HIS A 219 13.57 -4.33 12.60
N THR A 220 13.83 -3.76 11.42
CA THR A 220 14.73 -2.62 11.24
C THR A 220 14.21 -1.33 11.85
N THR A 221 12.90 -1.21 12.01
CA THR A 221 12.27 0.01 12.56
C THR A 221 11.97 -0.07 14.05
N ASN A 222 11.83 -1.28 14.62
CA ASN A 222 11.36 -1.45 15.99
C ASN A 222 12.36 -2.14 16.91
N GLU A 223 13.44 -2.73 16.37
CA GLU A 223 14.40 -3.46 17.19
C GLU A 223 15.80 -2.84 17.10
N PRO A 224 16.57 -2.89 18.19
CA PRO A 224 17.98 -2.54 18.16
C PRO A 224 18.76 -3.44 17.18
N SER A 225 19.79 -2.91 16.55
CA SER A 225 20.67 -3.67 15.62
C SER A 225 21.39 -4.86 16.29
N THR A 226 21.43 -4.90 17.60
CA THR A 226 22.01 -6.00 18.39
C THR A 226 21.09 -7.22 18.49
N VAL A 227 19.80 -7.06 18.18
CA VAL A 227 18.83 -8.17 18.20
C VAL A 227 18.90 -8.90 16.86
N PRO A 228 19.15 -10.23 16.84
CA PRO A 228 19.15 -11.00 15.60
C PRO A 228 17.79 -10.97 14.91
N TYR A 229 17.81 -10.92 13.57
CA TYR A 229 16.60 -11.02 12.77
C TYR A 229 15.93 -12.38 12.93
N ASP A 230 14.66 -12.37 13.29
CA ASP A 230 13.78 -13.54 13.33
C ASP A 230 12.50 -13.25 12.57
N HIS A 231 12.39 -13.79 11.35
CA HIS A 231 11.26 -13.61 10.45
C HIS A 231 9.92 -13.94 11.14
N LYS A 232 9.83 -15.10 11.81
CA LYS A 232 8.57 -15.56 12.42
C LYS A 232 8.10 -14.64 13.53
N ARG A 233 9.02 -14.17 14.35
CA ARG A 233 8.74 -13.25 15.44
C ARG A 233 8.34 -11.88 14.89
N CYS A 234 9.08 -11.34 13.94
CA CYS A 234 8.82 -10.02 13.38
C CYS A 234 7.49 -9.97 12.61
N ILE A 235 7.21 -10.98 11.75
CA ILE A 235 5.92 -11.04 11.05
C ILE A 235 4.75 -11.26 12.01
N ALA A 236 4.92 -12.06 13.06
CA ALA A 236 3.89 -12.26 14.08
C ALA A 236 3.64 -10.98 14.88
N ALA A 237 4.70 -10.23 15.22
CA ALA A 237 4.58 -8.96 15.92
C ALA A 237 3.84 -7.90 15.09
N TYR A 238 4.12 -7.83 13.78
CA TYR A 238 3.41 -6.95 12.85
C TYR A 238 1.95 -7.40 12.67
N MET A 239 1.73 -8.64 12.23
CA MET A 239 0.40 -9.12 11.82
C MET A 239 -0.58 -9.25 13.00
N SER A 240 -0.12 -9.63 14.21
CA SER A 240 -0.99 -9.69 15.38
C SER A 240 -1.59 -8.33 15.74
N ARG A 241 -0.84 -7.24 15.52
CA ARG A 241 -1.28 -5.86 15.74
C ARG A 241 -2.13 -5.37 14.57
N ALA A 242 -1.65 -5.50 13.33
CA ALA A 242 -2.33 -4.99 12.13
C ALA A 242 -3.73 -5.59 11.97
N LEU A 243 -3.86 -6.91 12.08
CA LEU A 243 -5.13 -7.60 11.84
C LEU A 243 -6.18 -7.35 12.93
N ARG A 244 -5.80 -6.92 14.13
CA ARG A 244 -6.78 -6.64 15.20
C ARG A 244 -7.68 -5.43 14.91
N PHE A 245 -7.26 -4.52 14.06
CA PHE A 245 -8.02 -3.32 13.70
C PHE A 245 -9.07 -3.57 12.62
N TYR A 246 -9.05 -4.74 11.99
CA TYR A 246 -10.01 -5.05 10.93
C TYR A 246 -11.42 -5.30 11.49
N GLN A 247 -12.40 -4.77 10.77
CA GLN A 247 -13.83 -4.92 11.05
C GLN A 247 -14.54 -5.56 9.83
N PRO A 248 -15.75 -6.12 10.00
CA PRO A 248 -16.47 -6.75 8.90
C PRO A 248 -16.61 -5.88 7.63
N ARG A 249 -16.79 -4.55 7.80
CA ARG A 249 -16.87 -3.61 6.67
C ARG A 249 -15.60 -3.55 5.84
N HIS A 250 -14.42 -3.67 6.45
CA HIS A 250 -13.14 -3.71 5.75
C HIS A 250 -13.04 -4.98 4.90
N ALA A 251 -13.43 -6.13 5.43
CA ALA A 251 -13.46 -7.40 4.70
C ALA A 251 -14.41 -7.35 3.49
N VAL A 252 -15.57 -6.68 3.61
CA VAL A 252 -16.50 -6.49 2.48
C VAL A 252 -15.80 -5.73 1.33
N ARG A 253 -15.09 -4.65 1.64
CA ARG A 253 -14.37 -3.85 0.65
C ARG A 253 -13.23 -4.64 0.00
N VAL A 254 -12.37 -5.26 0.81
CA VAL A 254 -11.26 -6.14 0.35
C VAL A 254 -11.78 -7.21 -0.60
N THR A 255 -12.81 -7.95 -0.18
CA THR A 255 -13.42 -9.01 -0.99
C THR A 255 -13.91 -8.47 -2.34
N GLY A 256 -14.55 -7.30 -2.34
CA GLY A 256 -15.02 -6.66 -3.58
C GLY A 256 -13.89 -6.35 -4.55
N MET A 257 -12.78 -5.79 -4.06
CA MET A 257 -11.62 -5.46 -4.88
C MET A 257 -10.93 -6.72 -5.42
N ILE A 258 -10.74 -7.75 -4.60
CA ILE A 258 -10.17 -9.04 -5.02
C ILE A 258 -11.04 -9.68 -6.12
N LEU A 259 -12.35 -9.83 -5.86
CA LEU A 259 -13.27 -10.46 -6.82
C LEU A 259 -13.29 -9.71 -8.16
N LYS A 260 -13.28 -8.38 -8.12
CA LYS A 260 -13.19 -7.53 -9.32
C LYS A 260 -11.91 -7.82 -10.12
N THR A 261 -10.76 -7.94 -9.45
CA THR A 261 -9.46 -8.20 -10.10
C THR A 261 -9.44 -9.57 -10.78
N ILE A 262 -9.98 -10.62 -10.16
CA ILE A 262 -10.04 -11.94 -10.77
C ILE A 262 -11.16 -12.09 -11.81
N GLY A 263 -12.01 -11.08 -11.96
CA GLY A 263 -13.06 -11.00 -13.00
C GLY A 263 -14.42 -11.51 -12.57
N TRP A 264 -14.68 -11.50 -11.27
CA TRP A 264 -16.01 -11.77 -10.73
C TRP A 264 -16.72 -10.45 -10.42
N THR A 265 -18.06 -10.45 -10.57
CA THR A 265 -18.86 -9.29 -10.20
C THR A 265 -19.28 -9.41 -8.73
N PRO A 266 -18.76 -8.54 -7.85
CA PRO A 266 -18.95 -8.67 -6.40
C PRO A 266 -20.29 -8.10 -5.94
N HIS A 267 -21.41 -8.74 -6.28
CA HIS A 267 -22.76 -8.27 -5.91
C HIS A 267 -23.58 -9.32 -5.18
N GLY A 268 -24.49 -8.84 -4.32
CA GLY A 268 -25.53 -9.62 -3.70
C GLY A 268 -25.09 -10.51 -2.52
N ARG A 269 -25.92 -11.51 -2.20
CA ARG A 269 -25.76 -12.38 -1.02
C ARG A 269 -24.47 -13.22 -1.05
N LEU A 270 -24.00 -13.63 -2.25
CA LEU A 270 -22.79 -14.40 -2.40
C LEU A 270 -21.56 -13.59 -2.01
N HIS A 271 -21.49 -12.33 -2.43
CA HIS A 271 -20.41 -11.42 -2.01
C HIS A 271 -20.38 -11.27 -0.48
N ALA A 272 -21.52 -11.04 0.16
CA ALA A 272 -21.61 -10.92 1.61
C ALA A 272 -21.17 -12.21 2.34
N LEU A 273 -21.50 -13.38 1.80
CA LEU A 273 -21.04 -14.66 2.36
C LEU A 273 -19.53 -14.84 2.26
N ILE A 274 -18.95 -14.55 1.09
CA ILE A 274 -17.48 -14.60 0.88
C ILE A 274 -16.79 -13.61 1.82
N ALA A 275 -17.28 -12.37 1.90
CA ALA A 275 -16.72 -11.35 2.77
C ALA A 275 -16.75 -11.74 4.26
N ARG A 276 -17.82 -12.44 4.70
CA ARG A 276 -17.88 -13.00 6.05
C ARG A 276 -16.80 -14.07 6.26
N GLY A 277 -16.61 -14.96 5.28
CA GLY A 277 -15.53 -15.96 5.31
C GLY A 277 -14.15 -15.32 5.39
N VAL A 278 -13.89 -14.28 4.58
CA VAL A 278 -12.63 -13.50 4.61
C VAL A 278 -12.42 -12.86 5.98
N TYR A 279 -13.46 -12.26 6.57
CA TYR A 279 -13.34 -11.69 7.91
C TYR A 279 -12.98 -12.75 8.96
N HIS A 280 -13.64 -13.92 8.93
CA HIS A 280 -13.30 -15.01 9.84
C HIS A 280 -11.87 -15.50 9.67
N LEU A 281 -11.39 -15.58 8.42
CA LEU A 281 -9.98 -15.93 8.14
C LEU A 281 -9.02 -14.89 8.72
N ILE A 282 -9.27 -13.60 8.54
CA ILE A 282 -8.48 -12.50 9.13
C ILE A 282 -8.41 -12.67 10.65
N MET A 283 -9.53 -12.88 11.34
CA MET A 283 -9.57 -13.05 12.79
C MET A 283 -8.88 -14.34 13.27
N MET A 284 -8.98 -15.41 12.49
CA MET A 284 -8.26 -16.65 12.77
C MET A 284 -6.75 -16.45 12.67
N ARG A 285 -6.27 -15.78 11.63
CA ARG A 285 -4.84 -15.45 11.44
C ARG A 285 -4.35 -14.52 12.54
N GLN A 286 -5.11 -13.49 12.88
CA GLN A 286 -4.79 -12.61 14.01
C GLN A 286 -4.54 -13.39 15.31
N ARG A 287 -5.44 -14.32 15.66
CA ARG A 287 -5.30 -15.15 16.86
C ARG A 287 -4.10 -16.09 16.78
N GLN A 288 -3.78 -16.60 15.59
CA GLN A 288 -2.61 -17.45 15.37
C GLN A 288 -1.32 -16.67 15.64
N PHE A 289 -1.18 -15.47 15.06
CA PHE A 289 0.00 -14.63 15.29
C PHE A 289 0.10 -14.15 16.75
N ALA A 290 -1.01 -13.80 17.38
CA ALA A 290 -1.03 -13.45 18.81
C ALA A 290 -0.53 -14.60 19.71
N ARG A 291 -0.84 -15.85 19.36
CA ARG A 291 -0.30 -17.03 20.09
C ARG A 291 1.19 -17.20 19.91
N VAL A 292 1.72 -16.94 18.71
CA VAL A 292 3.17 -16.97 18.46
C VAL A 292 3.86 -15.93 19.33
N MET A 293 3.31 -14.70 19.44
CA MET A 293 3.87 -13.65 20.29
C MET A 293 3.78 -13.95 21.78
N ALA A 294 2.76 -14.68 22.22
CA ALA A 294 2.64 -15.07 23.63
C ALA A 294 3.55 -16.23 24.03
N ALA A 295 4.11 -16.96 23.05
CA ALA A 295 5.01 -18.09 23.26
C ALA A 295 6.49 -17.72 23.09
N ALA A 296 6.80 -16.52 22.59
CA ALA A 296 8.15 -15.97 22.40
C ALA A 296 8.58 -15.12 23.61
#